data_9cdbc1093d6db91dcf5342ff840886c1
#
_entry.id   9cdbc1093d6db91dcf5342ff840886c1
#
_cell.length_a   1.000
_cell.length_b   1.000
_cell.length_c   1.000
_cell.angle_alpha   90.00
_cell.angle_beta   90.00
_cell.angle_gamma   90.00
#
_symmetry.space_group_name_H-M   'P 1'
#
loop_
_entity.id
_entity.type
_entity.pdbx_description
1 polymer ?
#
loop_
_entity_poly.entity_id
_entity_poly.type
_entity_poly.pdbx_seq_one_letter_code
_entity_poly.pdbx_strand_id
1 'polypeptide(L)'
;MHSYAAAHHKTIMAVDIAGYNDPKRTTAHRLVVHEGFWKLMRTAFADTGIPWDVLFMENTGDGVMIHLPTEVAKADLVAELPDRMLAELRRYNEVHADEANVRLRVALHAGEVYQGSHGTVSDANSFAFRLLDASAVKEALKESKAVLALVVSNAFYQDVVRADPAADALSYRRIPIENKETKTEAWLRLLGAVANGFPVAAPASPVAPDFPALVEALLAVLSVRKAESRQLLLELFPRREIADLVPHHAEDRLHVIALARTCLRFDGGLQDLLDTIRTVEPGSPQVVALAAIIGQWPERPAW
;
A
#
# COMPACT_ATOMS: atom_id res chain seq x y z
N MET A 1 -38.98 -6.40 14.97
CA MET A 1 -37.62 -6.86 15.28
C MET A 1 -36.66 -5.95 14.54
N HIS A 2 -35.94 -5.08 15.20
CA HIS A 2 -34.88 -4.30 14.56
C HIS A 2 -33.73 -5.26 14.32
N SER A 3 -33.47 -5.59 13.05
CA SER A 3 -32.23 -6.29 12.67
C SER A 3 -31.09 -5.32 12.93
N TYR A 4 -30.32 -5.54 13.96
CA TYR A 4 -29.07 -4.83 14.14
C TYR A 4 -28.16 -5.17 12.96
N ALA A 5 -27.59 -4.14 12.32
CA ALA A 5 -26.61 -4.34 11.28
C ALA A 5 -25.45 -5.19 11.83
N ALA A 6 -24.99 -6.18 11.07
CA ALA A 6 -23.87 -7.00 11.49
C ALA A 6 -22.59 -6.15 11.54
N ALA A 7 -21.79 -6.36 12.59
CA ALA A 7 -20.46 -5.81 12.65
C ALA A 7 -19.52 -6.59 11.71
N HIS A 8 -18.66 -5.87 11.03
CA HIS A 8 -17.63 -6.44 10.18
C HIS A 8 -16.26 -5.91 10.62
N HIS A 9 -15.33 -6.81 10.88
CA HIS A 9 -13.94 -6.40 11.12
C HIS A 9 -13.32 -5.87 9.85
N LYS A 10 -12.88 -4.61 9.86
CA LYS A 10 -12.29 -3.92 8.71
C LYS A 10 -10.93 -3.35 9.05
N THR A 11 -10.07 -3.29 8.06
CA THR A 11 -8.91 -2.41 8.11
C THR A 11 -9.35 -1.01 7.67
N ILE A 12 -9.01 -0.02 8.48
CA ILE A 12 -9.38 1.37 8.30
C ILE A 12 -8.14 2.17 8.02
N MET A 13 -8.14 2.89 6.91
CA MET A 13 -7.11 3.84 6.52
C MET A 13 -7.73 5.23 6.44
N ALA A 14 -7.31 6.14 7.30
CA ALA A 14 -7.66 7.55 7.20
C ALA A 14 -6.48 8.31 6.61
N VAL A 15 -6.73 9.16 5.63
CA VAL A 15 -5.71 9.98 4.96
C VAL A 15 -6.19 11.41 4.89
N ASP A 16 -5.31 12.37 5.18
CA ASP A 16 -5.59 13.78 4.94
C ASP A 16 -4.38 14.54 4.36
N ILE A 17 -4.66 15.70 3.81
CA ILE A 17 -3.68 16.61 3.25
C ILE A 17 -3.28 17.62 4.32
N ALA A 18 -2.06 17.50 4.82
CA ALA A 18 -1.53 18.43 5.82
C ALA A 18 -1.51 19.88 5.28
N GLY A 19 -2.10 20.80 6.04
CA GLY A 19 -2.16 22.20 5.64
C GLY A 19 -3.06 22.48 4.43
N TYR A 20 -4.09 21.68 4.17
CA TYR A 20 -5.04 21.89 3.07
C TYR A 20 -5.66 23.30 3.13
N ASN A 21 -6.01 23.75 4.32
CA ASN A 21 -6.63 25.06 4.57
C ASN A 21 -5.62 26.17 4.91
N ASP A 22 -4.33 26.00 4.57
CA ASP A 22 -3.33 27.06 4.78
C ASP A 22 -3.78 28.35 4.09
N PRO A 23 -3.77 29.52 4.77
CA PRO A 23 -4.16 30.81 4.18
C PRO A 23 -3.37 31.20 2.92
N LYS A 24 -2.17 30.66 2.73
CA LYS A 24 -1.37 30.86 1.52
C LYS A 24 -1.95 30.18 0.28
N ARG A 25 -2.83 29.20 0.47
CA ARG A 25 -3.48 28.48 -0.63
C ARG A 25 -4.72 29.18 -1.11
N THR A 26 -4.71 29.60 -2.36
CA THR A 26 -5.92 30.08 -3.05
C THR A 26 -6.88 28.92 -3.34
N THR A 27 -8.10 29.23 -3.77
CA THR A 27 -9.04 28.21 -4.24
C THR A 27 -8.48 27.41 -5.42
N ALA A 28 -7.75 28.07 -6.34
CA ALA A 28 -7.09 27.38 -7.46
C ALA A 28 -6.05 26.37 -6.98
N HIS A 29 -5.20 26.75 -5.99
CA HIS A 29 -4.24 25.81 -5.39
C HIS A 29 -4.95 24.63 -4.74
N ARG A 30 -6.04 24.85 -3.99
CA ARG A 30 -6.81 23.76 -3.36
C ARG A 30 -7.43 22.81 -4.37
N LEU A 31 -7.92 23.29 -5.50
CA LEU A 31 -8.43 22.44 -6.57
C LEU A 31 -7.33 21.55 -7.17
N VAL A 32 -6.19 22.15 -7.50
CA VAL A 32 -5.02 21.39 -8.03
C VAL A 32 -4.55 20.34 -7.02
N VAL A 33 -4.43 20.71 -5.75
CA VAL A 33 -4.04 19.79 -4.66
C VAL A 33 -5.05 18.65 -4.50
N HIS A 34 -6.34 18.96 -4.54
CA HIS A 34 -7.39 17.95 -4.41
C HIS A 34 -7.37 16.94 -5.56
N GLU A 35 -7.31 17.40 -6.81
CA GLU A 35 -7.20 16.52 -7.97
C GLU A 35 -5.92 15.70 -7.95
N GLY A 36 -4.80 16.34 -7.59
CA GLY A 36 -3.51 15.67 -7.43
C GLY A 36 -3.52 14.58 -6.37
N PHE A 37 -4.17 14.85 -5.23
CA PHE A 37 -4.35 13.87 -4.15
C PHE A 37 -5.05 12.61 -4.62
N TRP A 38 -6.20 12.74 -5.30
CA TRP A 38 -6.95 11.58 -5.78
C TRP A 38 -6.19 10.78 -6.85
N LYS A 39 -5.49 11.48 -7.75
CA LYS A 39 -4.63 10.83 -8.75
C LYS A 39 -3.50 10.05 -8.09
N LEU A 40 -2.79 10.68 -7.17
CA LEU A 40 -1.69 10.08 -6.40
C LEU A 40 -2.16 8.84 -5.65
N MET A 41 -3.26 8.94 -4.90
CA MET A 41 -3.82 7.81 -4.16
C MET A 41 -4.15 6.64 -5.09
N ARG A 42 -4.85 6.91 -6.19
CA ARG A 42 -5.23 5.88 -7.16
C ARG A 42 -4.02 5.20 -7.76
N THR A 43 -2.98 5.97 -8.13
CA THR A 43 -1.73 5.40 -8.69
C THR A 43 -1.01 4.56 -7.65
N ALA A 44 -0.83 5.06 -6.42
CA ALA A 44 -0.14 4.32 -5.36
C ALA A 44 -0.84 2.99 -5.03
N PHE A 45 -2.17 2.98 -4.96
CA PHE A 45 -2.94 1.75 -4.75
C PHE A 45 -2.82 0.78 -5.92
N ALA A 46 -2.89 1.26 -7.16
CA ALA A 46 -2.69 0.44 -8.34
C ALA A 46 -1.30 -0.18 -8.38
N ASP A 47 -0.26 0.61 -8.10
CA ASP A 47 1.15 0.15 -8.06
C ASP A 47 1.43 -0.82 -6.91
N THR A 48 0.60 -0.79 -5.85
CA THR A 48 0.60 -1.80 -4.79
C THR A 48 -0.25 -3.01 -5.17
N GLY A 49 -1.00 -2.97 -6.30
CA GLY A 49 -1.93 -4.01 -6.76
C GLY A 49 -3.17 -4.15 -5.88
N ILE A 50 -3.54 -3.09 -5.14
CA ILE A 50 -4.80 -3.03 -4.40
C ILE A 50 -5.86 -2.45 -5.34
N PRO A 51 -6.90 -3.23 -5.74
CA PRO A 51 -7.92 -2.74 -6.65
C PRO A 51 -8.70 -1.58 -6.01
N TRP A 52 -8.81 -0.48 -6.76
CA TRP A 52 -9.45 0.74 -6.27
C TRP A 52 -10.97 0.61 -6.11
N ASP A 53 -11.60 -0.16 -6.97
CA ASP A 53 -13.04 -0.36 -7.07
C ASP A 53 -13.65 -1.26 -5.99
N VAL A 54 -12.80 -2.04 -5.28
CA VAL A 54 -13.27 -2.85 -4.14
C VAL A 54 -13.25 -2.09 -2.81
N LEU A 55 -12.73 -0.86 -2.81
CA LEU A 55 -12.59 -0.05 -1.61
C LEU A 55 -13.89 0.70 -1.30
N PHE A 56 -14.33 0.64 -0.06
CA PHE A 56 -15.34 1.57 0.41
C PHE A 56 -14.66 2.87 0.88
N MET A 57 -15.07 4.01 0.33
CA MET A 57 -14.43 5.29 0.59
C MET A 57 -15.45 6.36 0.98
N GLU A 58 -15.13 7.12 2.02
CA GLU A 58 -15.87 8.33 2.41
C GLU A 58 -14.94 9.54 2.29
N ASN A 59 -15.29 10.48 1.40
CA ASN A 59 -14.55 11.73 1.23
C ASN A 59 -14.81 12.65 2.44
N THR A 60 -13.74 13.18 3.04
CA THR A 60 -13.79 14.05 4.22
C THR A 60 -13.50 15.51 3.89
N GLY A 61 -13.39 15.86 2.60
CA GLY A 61 -13.11 17.19 2.11
C GLY A 61 -11.63 17.42 1.83
N ASP A 62 -10.78 17.37 2.84
CA ASP A 62 -9.32 17.46 2.73
C ASP A 62 -8.62 16.10 2.76
N GLY A 63 -9.41 15.00 2.71
CA GLY A 63 -8.89 13.65 2.77
C GLY A 63 -9.93 12.59 2.48
N VAL A 64 -9.66 11.36 2.92
CA VAL A 64 -10.51 10.21 2.70
C VAL A 64 -10.39 9.21 3.83
N MET A 65 -11.52 8.59 4.20
CA MET A 65 -11.54 7.36 4.98
C MET A 65 -11.78 6.18 4.04
N ILE A 66 -10.96 5.16 4.16
CA ILE A 66 -11.00 3.95 3.33
C ILE A 66 -11.18 2.73 4.24
N HIS A 67 -12.20 1.93 3.95
CA HIS A 67 -12.31 0.59 4.50
C HIS A 67 -11.77 -0.41 3.46
N LEU A 68 -10.75 -1.13 3.87
CA LEU A 68 -10.16 -2.17 3.03
C LEU A 68 -10.85 -3.50 3.32
N PRO A 69 -11.17 -4.27 2.28
CA PRO A 69 -11.72 -5.60 2.43
C PRO A 69 -10.68 -6.56 3.04
N THR A 70 -11.14 -7.67 3.59
CA THR A 70 -10.30 -8.67 4.28
C THR A 70 -9.30 -9.35 3.35
N GLU A 71 -9.56 -9.34 2.06
CA GLU A 71 -8.72 -9.89 1.01
C GLU A 71 -7.44 -9.09 0.75
N VAL A 72 -7.42 -7.80 1.16
CA VAL A 72 -6.22 -6.98 1.11
C VAL A 72 -5.31 -7.32 2.28
N ALA A 73 -4.11 -7.77 1.98
CA ALA A 73 -3.14 -8.08 3.01
C ALA A 73 -2.74 -6.81 3.78
N LYS A 74 -2.89 -6.84 5.12
CA LYS A 74 -2.52 -5.70 5.97
C LYS A 74 -1.03 -5.35 5.86
N ALA A 75 -0.19 -6.33 5.55
CA ALA A 75 1.24 -6.15 5.35
C ALA A 75 1.55 -5.19 4.19
N ASP A 76 0.80 -5.26 3.08
CA ASP A 76 1.00 -4.39 1.93
C ASP A 76 0.80 -2.91 2.28
N LEU A 77 -0.06 -2.63 3.28
CA LEU A 77 -0.37 -1.27 3.74
C LEU A 77 0.77 -0.63 4.55
N VAL A 78 1.70 -1.40 5.06
CA VAL A 78 2.82 -0.92 5.88
C VAL A 78 4.18 -1.16 5.22
N ALA A 79 4.28 -2.11 4.30
CA ALA A 79 5.50 -2.42 3.56
C ALA A 79 5.58 -1.66 2.22
N GLU A 80 4.62 -1.89 1.31
CA GLU A 80 4.72 -1.37 -0.07
C GLU A 80 3.99 -0.05 -0.29
N LEU A 81 2.73 0.05 0.15
CA LEU A 81 1.90 1.21 -0.12
C LEU A 81 2.54 2.55 0.33
N PRO A 82 3.18 2.65 1.51
CA PRO A 82 3.82 3.90 1.93
C PRO A 82 4.94 4.36 1.00
N ASP A 83 5.72 3.43 0.47
CA ASP A 83 6.82 3.75 -0.45
C ASP A 83 6.29 4.15 -1.83
N ARG A 84 5.19 3.55 -2.31
CA ARG A 84 4.49 3.97 -3.53
C ARG A 84 3.89 5.37 -3.36
N MET A 85 3.22 5.63 -2.24
CA MET A 85 2.71 6.97 -1.91
C MET A 85 3.84 8.01 -1.85
N LEU A 86 4.98 7.67 -1.26
CA LEU A 86 6.15 8.55 -1.22
C LEU A 86 6.69 8.87 -2.61
N ALA A 87 6.78 7.87 -3.48
CA ALA A 87 7.23 8.06 -4.86
C ALA A 87 6.31 9.01 -5.63
N GLU A 88 4.99 8.82 -5.52
CA GLU A 88 4.00 9.69 -6.16
C GLU A 88 4.01 11.12 -5.57
N LEU A 89 4.14 11.25 -4.25
CA LEU A 89 4.28 12.57 -3.59
C LEU A 89 5.50 13.33 -4.10
N ARG A 90 6.64 12.66 -4.27
CA ARG A 90 7.85 13.28 -4.81
C ARG A 90 7.65 13.74 -6.25
N ARG A 91 7.09 12.88 -7.12
CA ARG A 91 6.79 13.23 -8.53
C ARG A 91 5.83 14.40 -8.61
N TYR A 92 4.79 14.41 -7.79
CA TYR A 92 3.82 15.49 -7.76
C TYR A 92 4.47 16.80 -7.30
N ASN A 93 5.17 16.80 -6.18
CA ASN A 93 5.76 18.01 -5.59
C ASN A 93 6.91 18.59 -6.42
N GLU A 94 7.60 17.78 -7.24
CA GLU A 94 8.70 18.24 -8.10
C GLU A 94 8.24 19.21 -9.20
N VAL A 95 6.99 19.07 -9.65
CA VAL A 95 6.46 19.86 -10.77
C VAL A 95 5.44 20.94 -10.36
N HIS A 96 5.18 21.05 -9.05
CA HIS A 96 4.22 22.04 -8.52
C HIS A 96 4.91 23.09 -7.64
N ALA A 97 4.33 24.29 -7.60
CA ALA A 97 4.78 25.35 -6.69
C ALA A 97 4.54 24.99 -5.21
N ASP A 98 5.28 25.61 -4.30
CA ASP A 98 5.23 25.31 -2.87
C ASP A 98 3.81 25.42 -2.28
N GLU A 99 2.98 26.35 -2.75
CA GLU A 99 1.60 26.51 -2.32
C GLU A 99 0.69 25.34 -2.76
N ALA A 100 1.08 24.63 -3.80
CA ALA A 100 0.38 23.45 -4.30
C ALA A 100 1.03 22.12 -3.89
N ASN A 101 2.15 22.15 -3.16
CA ASN A 101 2.80 20.94 -2.67
C ASN A 101 1.90 20.14 -1.72
N VAL A 102 1.96 18.83 -1.82
CA VAL A 102 1.16 17.91 -1.01
C VAL A 102 2.04 17.23 0.03
N ARG A 103 1.60 17.26 1.28
CA ARG A 103 2.11 16.43 2.37
C ARG A 103 0.94 15.67 2.96
N LEU A 104 1.10 14.40 3.25
CA LEU A 104 0.02 13.55 3.73
C LEU A 104 0.27 13.06 5.15
N ARG A 105 -0.84 12.91 5.88
CA ARG A 105 -0.91 12.10 7.10
C ARG A 105 -1.77 10.88 6.79
N VAL A 106 -1.34 9.72 7.23
CA VAL A 106 -2.02 8.45 7.05
C VAL A 106 -2.13 7.77 8.39
N ALA A 107 -3.32 7.35 8.77
CA ALA A 107 -3.55 6.54 9.96
C ALA A 107 -4.07 5.17 9.57
N LEU A 108 -3.51 4.10 10.17
CA LEU A 108 -3.97 2.72 10.02
C LEU A 108 -4.44 2.15 11.35
N HIS A 109 -5.62 1.57 11.31
CA HIS A 109 -6.23 0.86 12.42
C HIS A 109 -7.08 -0.31 11.90
N ALA A 110 -7.47 -1.24 12.76
CA ALA A 110 -8.44 -2.28 12.44
C ALA A 110 -9.44 -2.43 13.57
N GLY A 111 -10.69 -2.66 13.22
CA GLY A 111 -11.76 -2.82 14.20
C GLY A 111 -13.12 -3.04 13.58
N GLU A 112 -14.14 -3.11 14.44
CA GLU A 112 -15.52 -3.39 14.05
C GLU A 112 -16.20 -2.17 13.44
N VAL A 113 -16.84 -2.38 12.29
CA VAL A 113 -17.61 -1.37 11.56
C VAL A 113 -19.01 -1.89 11.30
N TYR A 114 -20.00 -1.07 11.63
CA TYR A 114 -21.41 -1.35 11.39
C TYR A 114 -21.89 -0.55 10.17
N GLN A 115 -22.49 -1.24 9.21
CA GLN A 115 -23.10 -0.59 8.05
C GLN A 115 -24.52 -0.15 8.38
N GLY A 116 -24.74 1.15 8.42
CA GLY A 116 -26.07 1.77 8.59
C GLY A 116 -26.64 2.23 7.25
N SER A 117 -27.90 2.67 7.27
CA SER A 117 -28.60 3.22 6.08
C SER A 117 -28.01 4.57 5.60
N HIS A 118 -27.30 5.29 6.45
CA HIS A 118 -26.77 6.62 6.18
C HIS A 118 -25.25 6.70 6.28
N GLY A 119 -24.55 5.56 6.17
CA GLY A 119 -23.09 5.47 6.29
C GLY A 119 -22.66 4.44 7.33
N THR A 120 -21.42 4.53 7.73
CA THR A 120 -20.83 3.59 8.69
C THR A 120 -20.82 4.17 10.11
N VAL A 121 -21.06 3.31 11.10
CA VAL A 121 -20.93 3.65 12.53
C VAL A 121 -19.85 2.78 13.13
N SER A 122 -18.81 3.41 13.71
CA SER A 122 -17.68 2.67 14.25
C SER A 122 -16.83 3.52 15.20
N ASP A 123 -16.54 2.99 16.39
CA ASP A 123 -15.52 3.56 17.25
C ASP A 123 -14.12 3.44 16.63
N ALA A 124 -13.89 2.41 15.82
CA ALA A 124 -12.63 2.22 15.14
C ALA A 124 -12.39 3.30 14.06
N ASN A 125 -13.43 3.75 13.33
CA ASN A 125 -13.34 4.90 12.43
C ASN A 125 -12.94 6.17 13.20
N SER A 126 -13.65 6.45 14.29
CA SER A 126 -13.36 7.60 15.17
C SER A 126 -11.95 7.54 15.73
N PHE A 127 -11.49 6.35 16.08
CA PHE A 127 -10.13 6.15 16.59
C PHE A 127 -9.06 6.40 15.51
N ALA A 128 -9.26 5.93 14.26
CA ALA A 128 -8.35 6.21 13.16
C ALA A 128 -8.20 7.73 12.92
N PHE A 129 -9.31 8.48 12.95
CA PHE A 129 -9.24 9.94 12.85
C PHE A 129 -8.55 10.60 14.06
N ARG A 130 -8.72 10.07 15.28
CA ARG A 130 -8.01 10.58 16.46
C ARG A 130 -6.50 10.36 16.36
N LEU A 131 -6.05 9.25 15.77
CA LEU A 131 -4.64 9.02 15.47
C LEU A 131 -4.12 10.04 14.44
N LEU A 132 -4.88 10.21 13.35
CA LEU A 132 -4.54 11.16 12.27
C LEU A 132 -4.40 12.59 12.78
N ASP A 133 -5.31 12.99 13.65
CA ASP A 133 -5.43 14.35 14.18
C ASP A 133 -4.55 14.64 15.41
N ALA A 134 -3.84 13.63 15.94
CA ALA A 134 -3.02 13.80 17.13
C ALA A 134 -1.95 14.88 16.95
N SER A 135 -1.77 15.76 17.96
CA SER A 135 -0.77 16.83 17.95
C SER A 135 0.63 16.30 17.66
N ALA A 136 0.99 15.18 18.29
CA ALA A 136 2.29 14.53 18.10
C ALA A 136 2.57 14.14 16.63
N VAL A 137 1.56 13.75 15.86
CA VAL A 137 1.68 13.44 14.42
C VAL A 137 1.83 14.73 13.60
N LYS A 138 0.99 15.73 13.89
CA LYS A 138 0.99 17.03 13.21
C LYS A 138 2.32 17.78 13.41
N GLU A 139 2.79 17.82 14.64
CA GLU A 139 4.07 18.47 15.01
C GLU A 139 5.25 17.73 14.39
N ALA A 140 5.29 16.39 14.51
CA ALA A 140 6.35 15.59 13.92
C ALA A 140 6.47 15.81 12.39
N LEU A 141 5.34 15.82 11.69
CA LEU A 141 5.36 16.13 10.26
C LEU A 141 5.80 17.57 10.01
N LYS A 142 5.28 18.55 10.77
CA LYS A 142 5.60 19.97 10.61
C LYS A 142 7.08 20.27 10.84
N GLU A 143 7.69 19.69 11.87
CA GLU A 143 9.08 19.91 12.26
C GLU A 143 10.07 19.18 11.34
N SER A 144 9.62 18.16 10.64
CA SER A 144 10.44 17.38 9.71
C SER A 144 10.34 17.91 8.28
N LYS A 145 11.27 17.46 7.43
CA LYS A 145 11.18 17.63 5.97
C LYS A 145 10.40 16.47 5.30
N ALA A 146 9.80 15.59 6.10
CA ALA A 146 9.03 14.46 5.58
C ALA A 146 7.80 14.96 4.82
N VAL A 147 7.41 14.25 3.79
CA VAL A 147 6.20 14.51 3.01
C VAL A 147 5.05 13.58 3.33
N LEU A 148 5.34 12.51 4.07
CA LEU A 148 4.35 11.51 4.49
C LEU A 148 4.59 11.13 5.95
N ALA A 149 3.55 11.22 6.79
CA ALA A 149 3.51 10.71 8.14
C ALA A 149 2.55 9.52 8.18
N LEU A 150 3.07 8.33 8.49
CA LEU A 150 2.27 7.12 8.69
C LEU A 150 2.19 6.82 10.18
N VAL A 151 0.98 6.91 10.75
CA VAL A 151 0.71 6.54 12.13
C VAL A 151 -0.13 5.26 12.18
N VAL A 152 0.28 4.30 12.96
CA VAL A 152 -0.47 3.05 13.15
C VAL A 152 -0.83 2.88 14.61
N SER A 153 -2.03 2.34 14.89
CA SER A 153 -2.43 2.04 16.27
C SER A 153 -1.49 1.00 16.89
N ASN A 154 -1.40 0.98 18.22
CA ASN A 154 -0.55 0.01 18.90
C ASN A 154 -0.93 -1.44 18.57
N ALA A 155 -2.21 -1.78 18.49
CA ALA A 155 -2.66 -3.12 18.09
C ALA A 155 -2.18 -3.43 16.65
N PHE A 156 -2.40 -2.52 15.70
CA PHE A 156 -1.97 -2.71 14.32
C PHE A 156 -0.44 -2.87 14.19
N TYR A 157 0.32 -2.13 14.98
CA TYR A 157 1.78 -2.27 15.03
C TYR A 157 2.21 -3.65 15.53
N GLN A 158 1.62 -4.12 16.64
CA GLN A 158 1.98 -5.41 17.22
C GLN A 158 1.60 -6.58 16.29
N ASP A 159 0.41 -6.50 15.67
CA ASP A 159 -0.15 -7.60 14.90
C ASP A 159 0.38 -7.66 13.46
N VAL A 160 0.78 -6.51 12.88
CA VAL A 160 1.14 -6.41 11.47
C VAL A 160 2.59 -5.96 11.27
N VAL A 161 2.96 -4.77 11.81
CA VAL A 161 4.28 -4.18 11.53
C VAL A 161 5.41 -5.03 12.10
N ARG A 162 5.28 -5.50 13.35
CA ARG A 162 6.30 -6.36 13.97
C ARG A 162 6.36 -7.77 13.39
N ALA A 163 5.27 -8.22 12.82
CA ALA A 163 5.16 -9.58 12.28
C ALA A 163 5.75 -9.70 10.86
N ASP A 164 5.88 -8.57 10.14
CA ASP A 164 6.40 -8.56 8.78
C ASP A 164 7.76 -7.83 8.70
N PRO A 165 8.85 -8.55 8.38
CA PRO A 165 10.17 -7.93 8.21
C PRO A 165 10.22 -6.82 7.15
N ALA A 166 9.37 -6.89 6.10
CA ALA A 166 9.30 -5.88 5.04
C ALA A 166 8.68 -4.56 5.50
N ALA A 167 7.97 -4.55 6.64
CA ALA A 167 7.36 -3.34 7.20
C ALA A 167 8.37 -2.40 7.86
N ASP A 168 9.64 -2.79 7.98
CA ASP A 168 10.72 -2.00 8.59
C ASP A 168 10.32 -1.43 9.97
N ALA A 169 10.02 -2.33 10.92
CA ALA A 169 9.54 -1.98 12.26
C ALA A 169 10.47 -0.98 13.00
N LEU A 170 11.78 -0.99 12.69
CA LEU A 170 12.75 -0.08 13.29
C LEU A 170 12.59 1.38 12.83
N SER A 171 11.94 1.62 11.70
CA SER A 171 11.66 2.97 11.22
C SER A 171 10.50 3.66 11.96
N TYR A 172 9.77 2.91 12.78
CA TYR A 172 8.67 3.43 13.57
C TYR A 172 9.14 3.85 14.97
N ARG A 173 8.68 5.00 15.42
CA ARG A 173 8.87 5.46 16.80
C ARG A 173 7.54 5.49 17.54
N ARG A 174 7.57 5.15 18.81
CA ARG A 174 6.41 5.23 19.70
C ARG A 174 6.09 6.68 20.03
N ILE A 175 4.83 7.05 19.96
CA ILE A 175 4.35 8.39 20.28
C ILE A 175 3.12 8.32 21.19
N PRO A 176 2.96 9.28 22.12
CA PRO A 176 1.71 9.41 22.89
C PRO A 176 0.63 9.99 21.99
N ILE A 177 -0.59 9.50 22.16
CA ILE A 177 -1.80 10.03 21.53
C ILE A 177 -2.68 10.61 22.63
N GLU A 178 -2.83 11.90 22.63
CA GLU A 178 -3.76 12.63 23.47
C GLU A 178 -4.68 13.45 22.56
N ASN A 179 -5.88 12.97 22.35
CA ASN A 179 -6.86 13.63 21.49
C ASN A 179 -8.27 13.34 22.03
N LYS A 180 -8.97 14.40 22.48
CA LYS A 180 -10.26 14.30 23.16
C LYS A 180 -10.18 13.34 24.35
N GLU A 181 -11.05 12.34 24.39
CA GLU A 181 -11.07 11.32 25.47
C GLU A 181 -10.03 10.20 25.26
N THR A 182 -9.31 10.20 24.13
CA THR A 182 -8.35 9.15 23.80
C THR A 182 -6.99 9.48 24.41
N LYS A 183 -6.53 8.63 25.33
CA LYS A 183 -5.17 8.60 25.86
C LYS A 183 -4.59 7.22 25.63
N THR A 184 -3.65 7.12 24.71
CA THR A 184 -3.04 5.85 24.30
C THR A 184 -1.70 6.10 23.63
N GLU A 185 -1.13 5.07 23.08
CA GLU A 185 0.12 5.09 22.31
C GLU A 185 -0.11 4.60 20.90
N ALA A 186 0.66 5.13 19.99
CA ALA A 186 0.71 4.74 18.60
C ALA A 186 2.15 4.74 18.10
N TRP A 187 2.34 4.30 16.88
CA TRP A 187 3.65 4.20 16.24
C TRP A 187 3.67 5.04 14.98
N LEU A 188 4.67 5.89 14.87
CA LEU A 188 4.82 6.88 13.79
C LEU A 188 6.06 6.60 12.96
N ARG A 189 5.90 6.49 11.65
CA ARG A 189 6.96 6.49 10.64
C ARG A 189 6.87 7.77 9.80
N LEU A 190 7.98 8.47 9.65
CA LEU A 190 8.08 9.65 8.78
C LEU A 190 8.86 9.28 7.52
N LEU A 191 8.27 9.53 6.35
CA LEU A 191 8.87 9.19 5.06
C LEU A 191 9.18 10.45 4.25
N GLY A 192 10.31 10.40 3.52
CA GLY A 192 10.75 11.53 2.70
C GLY A 192 11.48 12.64 3.45
N ALA A 193 11.82 12.43 4.73
CA ALA A 193 12.72 13.33 5.44
C ALA A 193 14.13 13.23 4.84
N VAL A 194 14.71 14.36 4.41
CA VAL A 194 16.13 14.43 4.09
C VAL A 194 16.88 14.42 5.41
N ALA A 195 17.68 13.39 5.67
CA ALA A 195 18.60 13.41 6.79
C ALA A 195 19.51 14.62 6.67
N ASN A 196 19.56 15.49 7.71
CA ASN A 196 20.51 16.61 7.74
C ASN A 196 21.92 16.05 7.82
N GLY A 197 22.70 16.29 6.77
CA GLY A 197 24.12 15.99 6.71
C GLY A 197 24.43 14.70 5.96
N PHE A 198 24.80 14.87 4.74
CA PHE A 198 25.03 13.98 3.60
C PHE A 198 23.73 13.57 2.90
N PRO A 199 23.63 13.81 1.57
CA PRO A 199 22.78 12.96 0.80
C PRO A 199 23.37 11.56 1.03
N VAL A 200 22.73 10.76 1.87
CA VAL A 200 22.73 9.34 1.57
C VAL A 200 22.10 9.37 0.18
N ALA A 201 22.96 9.28 -0.84
CA ALA A 201 22.52 8.80 -2.12
C ALA A 201 21.67 7.61 -1.73
N ALA A 202 20.36 7.75 -1.85
CA ALA A 202 19.51 6.58 -1.88
C ALA A 202 20.28 5.70 -2.84
N PRO A 203 20.72 4.48 -2.46
CA PRO A 203 21.36 3.60 -3.41
C PRO A 203 20.43 3.72 -4.59
N ALA A 204 20.95 4.16 -5.75
CA ALA A 204 20.15 4.44 -6.94
C ALA A 204 19.18 3.28 -6.98
N SER A 205 17.94 3.53 -6.58
CA SER A 205 16.96 2.45 -6.42
C SER A 205 16.93 1.89 -7.81
N PRO A 206 17.34 0.66 -8.04
CA PRO A 206 17.17 0.07 -9.34
C PRO A 206 15.72 0.37 -9.66
N VAL A 207 15.45 1.02 -10.78
CA VAL A 207 14.14 1.48 -11.25
C VAL A 207 13.13 0.51 -10.71
N ALA A 208 12.26 0.96 -9.79
CA ALA A 208 11.42 0.03 -9.04
C ALA A 208 10.71 -0.81 -10.08
N PRO A 209 10.88 -2.14 -10.09
CA PRO A 209 10.43 -2.95 -11.21
C PRO A 209 8.94 -2.70 -11.39
N ASP A 210 8.51 -2.40 -12.60
CA ASP A 210 7.14 -2.03 -12.93
C ASP A 210 6.21 -3.24 -12.70
N PHE A 211 5.56 -3.30 -11.53
CA PHE A 211 4.64 -4.40 -11.20
C PHE A 211 3.48 -4.53 -12.20
N PRO A 212 2.82 -3.44 -12.65
CA PRO A 212 1.92 -3.49 -13.78
C PRO A 212 2.52 -4.15 -15.02
N ALA A 213 3.74 -3.80 -15.43
CA ALA A 213 4.41 -4.44 -16.56
C ALA A 213 4.66 -5.93 -16.34
N LEU A 214 5.01 -6.34 -15.11
CA LEU A 214 5.14 -7.75 -14.75
C LEU A 214 3.80 -8.48 -14.92
N VAL A 215 2.70 -7.90 -14.42
CA VAL A 215 1.35 -8.49 -14.54
C VAL A 215 0.94 -8.62 -16.01
N GLU A 216 1.14 -7.60 -16.83
CA GLU A 216 0.83 -7.65 -18.27
C GLU A 216 1.69 -8.69 -19.00
N ALA A 217 2.97 -8.78 -18.66
CA ALA A 217 3.86 -9.79 -19.24
C ALA A 217 3.45 -11.21 -18.84
N LEU A 218 3.03 -11.44 -17.59
CA LEU A 218 2.49 -12.73 -17.14
C LEU A 218 1.17 -13.07 -17.83
N LEU A 219 0.27 -12.10 -18.01
CA LEU A 219 -1.00 -12.28 -18.74
C LEU A 219 -0.78 -12.57 -20.24
N ALA A 220 0.32 -12.10 -20.82
CA ALA A 220 0.68 -12.42 -22.19
C ALA A 220 1.13 -13.88 -22.39
N VAL A 221 1.58 -14.56 -21.34
CA VAL A 221 1.99 -15.97 -21.36
C VAL A 221 0.75 -16.87 -21.35
N LEU A 222 0.64 -17.75 -22.33
CA LEU A 222 -0.57 -18.56 -22.53
C LEU A 222 -0.82 -19.55 -21.38
N SER A 223 0.23 -20.18 -20.87
CA SER A 223 0.18 -21.10 -19.74
C SER A 223 -0.23 -20.46 -18.42
N VAL A 224 0.04 -19.17 -18.26
CA VAL A 224 -0.38 -18.37 -17.08
C VAL A 224 -1.81 -17.87 -17.23
N ARG A 225 -2.22 -17.48 -18.44
CA ARG A 225 -3.55 -16.90 -18.69
C ARG A 225 -4.66 -17.96 -18.59
N LYS A 226 -4.46 -19.16 -19.08
CA LYS A 226 -5.50 -20.22 -19.09
C LYS A 226 -5.60 -20.90 -17.74
N ALA A 227 -6.81 -20.97 -17.18
CA ALA A 227 -7.08 -21.55 -15.85
C ALA A 227 -6.57 -23.01 -15.69
N GLU A 228 -6.79 -23.84 -16.71
CA GLU A 228 -6.34 -25.24 -16.71
C GLU A 228 -4.80 -25.37 -16.67
N SER A 229 -4.11 -24.51 -17.43
CA SER A 229 -2.64 -24.51 -17.48
C SER A 229 -2.01 -23.93 -16.22
N ARG A 230 -2.70 -22.97 -15.56
CA ARG A 230 -2.24 -22.41 -14.29
C ARG A 230 -2.20 -23.42 -13.17
N GLN A 231 -3.19 -24.32 -13.12
CA GLN A 231 -3.18 -25.39 -12.13
C GLN A 231 -1.97 -26.30 -12.30
N LEU A 232 -1.67 -26.67 -13.55
CA LEU A 232 -0.48 -27.45 -13.87
C LEU A 232 0.82 -26.70 -13.49
N LEU A 233 0.89 -25.38 -13.73
CA LEU A 233 2.03 -24.58 -13.30
C LEU A 233 2.25 -24.63 -11.78
N LEU A 234 1.17 -24.52 -10.99
CA LEU A 234 1.24 -24.64 -9.53
C LEU A 234 1.63 -26.03 -9.07
N GLU A 235 1.19 -27.09 -9.79
CA GLU A 235 1.59 -28.47 -9.52
C GLU A 235 3.07 -28.72 -9.82
N LEU A 236 3.63 -28.06 -10.83
CA LEU A 236 5.04 -28.17 -11.23
C LEU A 236 5.97 -27.22 -10.48
N PHE A 237 5.41 -26.35 -9.63
CA PHE A 237 6.21 -25.36 -8.91
C PHE A 237 7.23 -26.04 -7.96
N PRO A 238 8.53 -25.65 -8.00
CA PRO A 238 9.57 -26.36 -7.25
C PRO A 238 9.41 -26.25 -5.74
N ARG A 239 8.87 -25.12 -5.27
CA ARG A 239 8.60 -24.86 -3.84
C ARG A 239 7.11 -24.93 -3.57
N ARG A 240 6.66 -26.06 -3.02
CA ARG A 240 5.26 -26.33 -2.69
C ARG A 240 4.69 -25.29 -1.72
N GLU A 241 5.47 -24.82 -0.77
CA GLU A 241 5.08 -23.77 0.19
C GLU A 241 4.67 -22.45 -0.49
N ILE A 242 5.21 -22.15 -1.67
CA ILE A 242 4.80 -20.97 -2.46
C ILE A 242 3.51 -21.27 -3.21
N ALA A 243 3.43 -22.41 -3.89
CA ALA A 243 2.27 -22.81 -4.68
C ALA A 243 0.99 -22.88 -3.83
N ASP A 244 1.09 -23.44 -2.63
CA ASP A 244 -0.03 -23.62 -1.69
C ASP A 244 -0.54 -22.29 -1.10
N LEU A 245 0.27 -21.23 -1.13
CA LEU A 245 -0.10 -19.89 -0.66
C LEU A 245 -0.72 -19.01 -1.74
N VAL A 246 -0.77 -19.45 -3.01
CA VAL A 246 -1.38 -18.66 -4.09
C VAL A 246 -2.91 -18.72 -3.97
N PRO A 247 -3.59 -17.57 -3.70
CA PRO A 247 -5.04 -17.55 -3.63
C PRO A 247 -5.67 -17.90 -4.99
N HIS A 248 -6.72 -18.70 -4.98
CA HIS A 248 -7.46 -19.01 -6.20
C HIS A 248 -8.47 -17.89 -6.51
N HIS A 249 -8.39 -17.31 -7.68
CA HIS A 249 -9.35 -16.34 -8.20
C HIS A 249 -9.92 -16.84 -9.54
N ALA A 250 -11.22 -16.66 -9.73
CA ALA A 250 -11.90 -17.03 -10.98
C ALA A 250 -11.51 -16.09 -12.14
N GLU A 251 -11.23 -14.82 -11.82
CA GLU A 251 -10.79 -13.82 -12.79
C GLU A 251 -9.28 -13.95 -13.05
N ASP A 252 -8.90 -14.06 -14.32
CA ASP A 252 -7.52 -14.30 -14.75
C ASP A 252 -6.54 -13.24 -14.22
N ARG A 253 -6.93 -11.97 -14.32
CA ARG A 253 -6.08 -10.85 -13.87
C ARG A 253 -5.83 -10.86 -12.37
N LEU A 254 -6.87 -11.10 -11.57
CA LEU A 254 -6.75 -11.19 -10.12
C LEU A 254 -5.88 -12.37 -9.70
N HIS A 255 -6.04 -13.52 -10.36
CA HIS A 255 -5.21 -14.68 -10.08
C HIS A 255 -3.73 -14.43 -10.41
N VAL A 256 -3.43 -13.80 -11.55
CA VAL A 256 -2.06 -13.46 -11.95
C VAL A 256 -1.42 -12.45 -10.99
N ILE A 257 -2.18 -11.46 -10.52
CA ILE A 257 -1.73 -10.53 -9.48
C ILE A 257 -1.38 -11.28 -8.19
N ALA A 258 -2.27 -12.18 -7.74
CA ALA A 258 -2.04 -12.99 -6.55
C ALA A 258 -0.81 -13.90 -6.68
N LEU A 259 -0.64 -14.56 -7.83
CA LEU A 259 0.51 -15.40 -8.15
C LEU A 259 1.81 -14.60 -8.10
N ALA A 260 1.88 -13.48 -8.81
CA ALA A 260 3.07 -12.62 -8.85
C ALA A 260 3.44 -12.12 -7.44
N ARG A 261 2.47 -11.67 -6.67
CA ARG A 261 2.66 -11.21 -5.29
C ARG A 261 3.14 -12.30 -4.36
N THR A 262 2.56 -13.50 -4.47
CA THR A 262 3.01 -14.63 -3.66
C THR A 262 4.45 -14.97 -3.98
N CYS A 263 4.84 -15.02 -5.26
CA CYS A 263 6.22 -15.25 -5.65
C CYS A 263 7.18 -14.17 -5.13
N LEU A 264 6.79 -12.90 -5.16
CA LEU A 264 7.60 -11.78 -4.67
C LEU A 264 7.86 -11.79 -3.15
N ARG A 265 7.07 -12.54 -2.38
CA ARG A 265 7.28 -12.69 -0.93
C ARG A 265 8.46 -13.59 -0.60
N PHE A 266 8.91 -14.40 -1.55
CA PHE A 266 9.97 -15.39 -1.36
C PHE A 266 11.17 -15.04 -2.22
N ASP A 267 12.36 -15.17 -1.63
CA ASP A 267 13.61 -14.98 -2.37
C ASP A 267 13.70 -15.98 -3.54
N GLY A 268 14.00 -15.46 -4.75
CA GLY A 268 14.00 -16.27 -5.98
C GLY A 268 12.62 -16.75 -6.46
N GLY A 269 11.49 -16.36 -5.80
CA GLY A 269 10.17 -16.89 -6.15
C GLY A 269 9.71 -16.52 -7.57
N LEU A 270 10.06 -15.34 -8.08
CA LEU A 270 9.80 -14.99 -9.49
C LEU A 270 10.67 -15.81 -10.45
N GLN A 271 11.88 -16.15 -10.06
CA GLN A 271 12.75 -16.99 -10.87
C GLN A 271 12.22 -18.42 -10.94
N ASP A 272 11.73 -18.97 -9.81
CA ASP A 272 11.07 -20.28 -9.79
C ASP A 272 9.83 -20.31 -10.68
N LEU A 273 9.03 -19.25 -10.65
CA LEU A 273 7.87 -19.08 -11.54
C LEU A 273 8.31 -19.09 -13.01
N LEU A 274 9.32 -18.30 -13.34
CA LEU A 274 9.85 -18.22 -14.71
C LEU A 274 10.37 -19.57 -15.21
N ASP A 275 11.10 -20.30 -14.39
CA ASP A 275 11.66 -21.58 -14.75
C ASP A 275 10.57 -22.66 -14.90
N THR A 276 9.51 -22.57 -14.07
CA THR A 276 8.32 -23.42 -14.23
C THR A 276 7.59 -23.09 -15.54
N ILE A 277 7.40 -21.83 -15.87
CA ILE A 277 6.79 -21.39 -17.13
C ILE A 277 7.63 -21.86 -18.34
N ARG A 278 8.95 -21.75 -18.27
CA ARG A 278 9.86 -22.25 -19.33
C ARG A 278 9.73 -23.73 -19.56
N THR A 279 9.45 -24.49 -18.53
CA THR A 279 9.24 -25.95 -18.63
C THR A 279 7.95 -26.27 -19.38
N VAL A 280 6.89 -25.50 -19.15
CA VAL A 280 5.57 -25.71 -19.77
C VAL A 280 5.48 -25.10 -21.18
N GLU A 281 6.14 -23.96 -21.39
CA GLU A 281 6.07 -23.17 -22.64
C GLU A 281 7.47 -22.76 -23.13
N PRO A 282 8.30 -23.73 -23.55
CA PRO A 282 9.68 -23.46 -23.95
C PRO A 282 9.75 -22.64 -25.23
N GLY A 283 10.63 -21.61 -25.26
CA GLY A 283 10.95 -20.83 -26.46
C GLY A 283 9.89 -19.85 -26.93
N SER A 284 8.84 -19.63 -26.14
CA SER A 284 7.81 -18.62 -26.42
C SER A 284 8.40 -17.18 -26.37
N PRO A 285 8.14 -16.32 -27.37
CA PRO A 285 8.55 -14.91 -27.31
C PRO A 285 8.04 -14.17 -26.07
N GLN A 286 6.85 -14.53 -25.60
CA GLN A 286 6.25 -13.96 -24.39
C GLN A 286 7.05 -14.34 -23.14
N VAL A 287 7.54 -15.55 -23.06
CA VAL A 287 8.40 -16.03 -21.97
C VAL A 287 9.77 -15.32 -21.99
N VAL A 288 10.31 -15.04 -23.18
CA VAL A 288 11.54 -14.26 -23.31
C VAL A 288 11.33 -12.81 -22.82
N ALA A 289 10.21 -12.18 -23.19
CA ALA A 289 9.87 -10.84 -22.74
C ALA A 289 9.64 -10.81 -21.21
N LEU A 290 8.94 -11.79 -20.66
CA LEU A 290 8.75 -11.95 -19.21
C LEU A 290 10.10 -12.09 -18.48
N ALA A 291 11.03 -12.89 -19.01
CA ALA A 291 12.36 -13.06 -18.44
C ALA A 291 13.15 -11.74 -18.35
N ALA A 292 13.04 -10.88 -19.37
CA ALA A 292 13.68 -9.57 -19.39
C ALA A 292 13.09 -8.63 -18.31
N ILE A 293 11.79 -8.74 -18.03
CA ILE A 293 11.12 -7.97 -16.98
C ILE A 293 11.52 -8.53 -15.61
N ILE A 294 11.46 -9.84 -15.38
CA ILE A 294 11.86 -10.48 -14.12
C ILE A 294 13.33 -10.19 -13.80
N GLY A 295 14.22 -10.15 -14.78
CA GLY A 295 15.63 -9.81 -14.57
C GLY A 295 15.90 -8.39 -14.07
N GLN A 296 14.88 -7.50 -14.06
CA GLN A 296 14.97 -6.17 -13.48
C GLN A 296 14.65 -6.17 -11.97
N TRP A 297 14.10 -7.29 -11.44
CA TRP A 297 13.76 -7.43 -10.03
C TRP A 297 15.01 -7.86 -9.25
N PRO A 298 15.40 -7.11 -8.20
CA PRO A 298 16.56 -7.46 -7.41
C PRO A 298 16.32 -8.80 -6.69
N GLU A 299 17.29 -9.68 -6.76
CA GLU A 299 17.34 -10.80 -5.81
C GLU A 299 17.53 -10.21 -4.41
N ARG A 300 16.61 -10.54 -3.49
CA ARG A 300 16.81 -10.16 -2.08
C ARG A 300 18.01 -10.96 -1.56
N PRO A 301 19.00 -10.31 -0.95
CA PRO A 301 20.09 -11.06 -0.33
C PRO A 301 19.52 -12.01 0.73
N ALA A 302 19.94 -13.28 0.68
CA ALA A 302 19.62 -14.26 1.71
C ALA A 302 20.15 -13.75 3.07
N TRP A 303 19.26 -13.62 4.04
CA TRP A 303 19.59 -13.29 5.43
C TRP A 303 19.69 -14.56 6.26
#